data_9e3edab8c15c0dedac7da74d0efa7f67
#
_entry.id   9e3edab8c15c0dedac7da74d0efa7f67
#
_cell.length_a   1.000
_cell.length_b   1.000
_cell.length_c   1.000
_cell.angle_alpha   90.00
_cell.angle_beta   90.00
_cell.angle_gamma   90.00
#
_symmetry.space_group_name_H-M   'P 1'
#
loop_
_entity.id
_entity.type
_entity.pdbx_description
1 polymer ?
#
loop_
_entity_poly.entity_id
_entity_poly.type
_entity_poly.pdbx_seq_one_letter_code
_entity_poly.pdbx_strand_id
1 'polypeptide(L)'
;NPVAGRMFCLDKPDIQYTAAEIWNYGDLKHVEYMRKITPDDYCYGKVVYDSGADYGGWWFCCFPMSFVRENDVLPFFIHCDDVEYGLRCGRTPIIIEGVHVWHETFDKRQTPIMLYYDTRNPLFVNAIHFPWLDSQAVLNKWHETITSYHVAGDFVSEYYVIRGMLDFLKGLKWLKHVDSERYHRRLLNMKGNKWKNAISWRVAEKWFKVKCRKG
;
A
#
# COMPACT_ATOMS: atom_id res chain seq x y z
N ASN A 1 -8.61 -8.16 -19.03
CA ASN A 1 -8.71 -7.69 -17.67
C ASN A 1 -7.89 -8.61 -16.75
N PRO A 2 -7.34 -8.12 -15.62
CA PRO A 2 -6.84 -8.98 -14.56
C PRO A 2 -7.96 -9.87 -14.00
N VAL A 3 -7.59 -10.98 -13.37
CA VAL A 3 -8.52 -11.84 -12.63
C VAL A 3 -8.08 -11.85 -11.18
N ALA A 4 -9.01 -11.53 -10.27
CA ALA A 4 -8.77 -11.54 -8.83
C ALA A 4 -9.55 -12.69 -8.16
N GLY A 5 -8.90 -13.33 -7.20
CA GLY A 5 -9.54 -14.28 -6.30
C GLY A 5 -9.90 -13.63 -4.97
N ARG A 6 -10.99 -14.09 -4.37
CA ARG A 6 -11.48 -13.61 -3.07
C ARG A 6 -10.51 -14.02 -1.94
N MET A 7 -10.36 -13.17 -0.95
CA MET A 7 -9.62 -13.48 0.28
C MET A 7 -10.61 -13.81 1.40
N PHE A 8 -10.48 -15.00 1.96
CA PHE A 8 -11.24 -15.45 3.12
C PHE A 8 -10.35 -15.44 4.37
N CYS A 9 -10.94 -15.19 5.54
CA CYS A 9 -10.20 -15.16 6.79
C CYS A 9 -9.77 -16.58 7.19
N LEU A 10 -8.49 -16.79 7.47
CA LEU A 10 -7.96 -18.09 7.87
C LEU A 10 -8.46 -18.52 9.26
N ASP A 11 -8.61 -17.56 10.17
CA ASP A 11 -9.08 -17.79 11.55
C ASP A 11 -10.62 -17.80 11.68
N LYS A 12 -11.34 -17.35 10.64
CA LYS A 12 -12.79 -17.37 10.53
C LYS A 12 -13.18 -17.81 9.11
N PRO A 13 -13.10 -19.11 8.80
CA PRO A 13 -13.17 -19.61 7.42
C PRO A 13 -14.50 -19.35 6.72
N ASP A 14 -15.56 -19.00 7.46
CA ASP A 14 -16.87 -18.59 6.97
C ASP A 14 -17.02 -17.09 6.72
N ILE A 15 -15.92 -16.33 6.86
CA ILE A 15 -15.90 -14.89 6.62
C ILE A 15 -14.96 -14.58 5.46
N GLN A 16 -15.49 -13.91 4.43
CA GLN A 16 -14.72 -13.27 3.40
C GLN A 16 -14.11 -11.97 3.94
N TYR A 17 -12.77 -11.81 3.83
CA TYR A 17 -12.13 -10.54 4.18
C TYR A 17 -12.42 -9.49 3.12
N THR A 18 -12.19 -9.84 1.85
CA THR A 18 -12.44 -8.94 0.71
C THR A 18 -12.56 -9.71 -0.60
N ALA A 19 -13.27 -9.16 -1.56
CA ALA A 19 -13.35 -9.69 -2.92
C ALA A 19 -12.26 -9.10 -3.85
N ALA A 20 -11.94 -7.82 -3.66
CA ALA A 20 -10.92 -7.04 -4.35
C ALA A 20 -10.79 -5.68 -3.65
N GLU A 21 -9.95 -4.78 -4.15
CA GLU A 21 -9.56 -3.58 -3.43
C GLU A 21 -9.81 -2.30 -4.26
N ILE A 22 -10.13 -1.21 -3.54
CA ILE A 22 -10.22 0.14 -4.08
C ILE A 22 -9.14 0.99 -3.42
N TRP A 23 -8.36 1.69 -4.24
CA TRP A 23 -7.35 2.60 -3.76
C TRP A 23 -7.92 4.01 -3.50
N ASN A 24 -7.94 4.43 -2.27
CA ASN A 24 -8.38 5.76 -1.87
C ASN A 24 -7.20 6.61 -1.38
N TYR A 25 -6.25 6.87 -2.27
CA TYR A 25 -5.09 7.76 -2.07
C TYR A 25 -4.20 7.43 -0.85
N GLY A 26 -4.11 6.17 -0.51
CA GLY A 26 -3.32 5.68 0.63
C GLY A 26 -4.15 4.98 1.70
N ASP A 27 -5.48 5.05 1.59
CA ASP A 27 -6.40 4.27 2.40
C ASP A 27 -7.02 3.18 1.52
N LEU A 28 -7.05 1.95 1.99
CA LEU A 28 -7.68 0.84 1.28
C LEU A 28 -9.17 0.77 1.63
N LYS A 29 -10.00 0.55 0.59
CA LYS A 29 -11.39 0.15 0.77
C LYS A 29 -11.56 -1.23 0.18
N HIS A 30 -12.14 -2.11 0.97
CA HIS A 30 -12.35 -3.50 0.63
C HIS A 30 -13.72 -3.69 -0.03
N VAL A 31 -13.75 -4.39 -1.16
CA VAL A 31 -15.01 -4.76 -1.82
C VAL A 31 -15.63 -5.94 -1.07
N GLU A 32 -16.90 -5.84 -0.69
CA GLU A 32 -17.63 -6.84 0.10
C GLU A 32 -16.88 -7.24 1.40
N TYR A 33 -16.42 -6.23 2.16
CA TYR A 33 -15.62 -6.40 3.37
C TYR A 33 -16.33 -7.17 4.47
N MET A 34 -15.62 -8.15 5.06
CA MET A 34 -16.08 -8.96 6.20
C MET A 34 -17.46 -9.60 5.99
N ARG A 35 -17.75 -10.00 4.77
CA ARG A 35 -19.01 -10.64 4.40
C ARG A 35 -19.02 -12.11 4.83
N LYS A 36 -20.16 -12.56 5.41
CA LYS A 36 -20.35 -13.98 5.69
C LYS A 36 -20.50 -14.77 4.37
N ILE A 37 -19.76 -15.87 4.27
CA ILE A 37 -19.77 -16.76 3.10
C ILE A 37 -21.03 -17.61 3.12
N THR A 38 -21.63 -17.81 1.96
CA THR A 38 -22.78 -18.69 1.73
C THR A 38 -22.36 -19.85 0.83
N PRO A 39 -23.16 -20.93 0.73
CA PRO A 39 -22.88 -22.02 -0.21
C PRO A 39 -22.72 -21.55 -1.67
N ASP A 40 -23.41 -20.50 -2.08
CA ASP A 40 -23.33 -19.95 -3.44
C ASP A 40 -21.95 -19.34 -3.76
N ASP A 41 -21.20 -18.92 -2.73
CA ASP A 41 -19.86 -18.37 -2.89
C ASP A 41 -18.82 -19.43 -3.31
N TYR A 42 -19.17 -20.70 -3.18
CA TYR A 42 -18.36 -21.83 -3.65
C TYR A 42 -18.76 -22.32 -5.04
N CYS A 43 -19.83 -21.76 -5.63
CA CYS A 43 -20.28 -22.14 -6.95
C CYS A 43 -19.33 -21.59 -8.02
N TYR A 44 -18.71 -22.50 -8.75
CA TYR A 44 -17.84 -22.14 -9.88
C TYR A 44 -18.64 -21.61 -11.07
N GLY A 45 -18.06 -20.61 -11.75
CA GLY A 45 -18.52 -20.18 -13.07
C GLY A 45 -19.29 -18.88 -13.12
N LYS A 46 -19.70 -18.31 -11.99
CA LYS A 46 -20.23 -16.94 -11.99
C LYS A 46 -19.07 -15.96 -12.09
N VAL A 47 -19.15 -15.03 -13.01
CA VAL A 47 -18.11 -14.03 -13.28
C VAL A 47 -18.67 -12.64 -13.03
N VAL A 48 -17.99 -11.87 -12.16
CA VAL A 48 -18.30 -10.47 -11.90
C VAL A 48 -17.32 -9.61 -12.71
N TYR A 49 -17.80 -9.04 -13.81
CA TYR A 49 -17.00 -8.23 -14.73
C TYR A 49 -16.79 -6.79 -14.27
N ASP A 50 -17.74 -6.24 -13.54
CA ASP A 50 -17.68 -4.90 -12.96
C ASP A 50 -17.74 -5.02 -11.43
N SER A 51 -16.59 -5.22 -10.85
CA SER A 51 -16.45 -5.36 -9.40
C SER A 51 -16.41 -4.01 -8.67
N GLY A 52 -16.27 -2.89 -9.39
CA GLY A 52 -16.01 -1.58 -8.82
C GLY A 52 -14.63 -1.46 -8.15
N ALA A 53 -13.76 -2.45 -8.32
CA ALA A 53 -12.43 -2.47 -7.73
C ALA A 53 -11.38 -1.85 -8.66
N ASP A 54 -10.35 -1.26 -8.08
CA ASP A 54 -9.21 -0.72 -8.82
C ASP A 54 -8.16 -1.79 -9.09
N TYR A 55 -8.00 -2.77 -8.17
CA TYR A 55 -7.03 -3.85 -8.32
C TYR A 55 -7.41 -5.10 -7.51
N GLY A 56 -6.77 -6.22 -7.83
CA GLY A 56 -6.83 -7.45 -7.06
C GLY A 56 -5.56 -7.61 -6.21
N GLY A 57 -5.72 -7.89 -4.92
CA GLY A 57 -4.58 -8.14 -4.04
C GLY A 57 -3.82 -9.40 -4.43
N TRP A 58 -2.51 -9.44 -4.18
CA TRP A 58 -1.66 -10.54 -4.63
C TRP A 58 -1.67 -11.77 -3.71
N TRP A 59 -2.68 -11.92 -2.88
CA TRP A 59 -3.03 -13.24 -2.34
C TRP A 59 -3.50 -14.20 -3.45
N PHE A 60 -4.19 -13.67 -4.48
CA PHE A 60 -4.51 -14.36 -5.73
C PHE A 60 -4.88 -13.35 -6.82
N CYS A 61 -4.00 -13.15 -7.78
CA CYS A 61 -4.27 -12.29 -8.93
C CYS A 61 -3.55 -12.81 -10.18
N CYS A 62 -4.23 -12.77 -11.33
CA CYS A 62 -3.64 -13.10 -12.63
C CYS A 62 -3.74 -11.89 -13.55
N PHE A 63 -2.66 -11.60 -14.28
CA PHE A 63 -2.61 -10.53 -15.27
C PHE A 63 -2.48 -11.08 -16.68
N PRO A 64 -3.01 -10.37 -17.71
CA PRO A 64 -2.78 -10.73 -19.10
C PRO A 64 -1.27 -10.74 -19.43
N MET A 65 -0.79 -11.78 -20.09
CA MET A 65 0.64 -11.90 -20.44
C MET A 65 1.15 -10.77 -21.35
N SER A 66 0.28 -10.16 -22.16
CA SER A 66 0.63 -8.96 -22.94
C SER A 66 1.03 -7.80 -22.06
N PHE A 67 0.36 -7.62 -20.91
CA PHE A 67 0.70 -6.58 -19.92
C PHE A 67 1.99 -6.94 -19.16
N VAL A 68 2.10 -8.18 -18.68
CA VAL A 68 3.25 -8.66 -17.88
C VAL A 68 4.57 -8.55 -18.64
N ARG A 69 4.57 -8.83 -19.96
CA ARG A 69 5.80 -8.78 -20.78
C ARG A 69 6.38 -7.38 -20.96
N GLU A 70 5.57 -6.34 -20.79
CA GLU A 70 5.96 -4.95 -21.03
C GLU A 70 6.11 -4.15 -19.72
N ASN A 71 5.75 -4.74 -18.59
CA ASN A 71 5.67 -4.03 -17.32
C ASN A 71 6.33 -4.80 -16.18
N ASP A 72 7.48 -4.33 -15.74
CA ASP A 72 8.14 -4.84 -14.55
C ASP A 72 7.46 -4.32 -13.27
N VAL A 73 7.46 -5.14 -12.22
CA VAL A 73 7.00 -4.74 -10.90
C VAL A 73 7.97 -3.73 -10.27
N LEU A 74 7.46 -2.67 -9.68
CA LEU A 74 8.30 -1.74 -8.92
C LEU A 74 8.79 -2.38 -7.61
N PRO A 75 10.06 -2.17 -7.21
CA PRO A 75 10.68 -2.83 -6.07
C PRO A 75 10.26 -2.21 -4.74
N PHE A 76 8.98 -2.22 -4.43
CA PHE A 76 8.46 -1.70 -3.17
C PHE A 76 8.87 -2.52 -1.95
N PHE A 77 9.16 -3.80 -2.13
CA PHE A 77 9.62 -4.77 -1.15
C PHE A 77 8.52 -5.27 -0.19
N ILE A 78 7.74 -4.38 0.40
CA ILE A 78 6.60 -4.70 1.29
C ILE A 78 5.50 -3.70 0.99
N HIS A 79 4.28 -4.16 0.77
CA HIS A 79 3.04 -3.42 0.50
C HIS A 79 3.07 -2.53 -0.75
N CYS A 80 1.91 -2.36 -1.36
CA CYS A 80 1.64 -1.50 -2.52
C CYS A 80 2.28 -1.93 -3.86
N ASP A 81 2.97 -3.04 -3.94
CA ASP A 81 3.43 -3.62 -5.22
C ASP A 81 2.26 -4.09 -6.07
N ASP A 82 1.29 -4.76 -5.46
CA ASP A 82 0.02 -5.14 -6.05
C ASP A 82 -0.85 -3.94 -6.43
N VAL A 83 -0.92 -2.94 -5.56
CA VAL A 83 -1.65 -1.69 -5.79
C VAL A 83 -1.13 -0.98 -7.03
N GLU A 84 0.17 -0.68 -7.06
CA GLU A 84 0.79 0.07 -8.14
C GLU A 84 0.66 -0.67 -9.48
N TYR A 85 0.91 -1.98 -9.47
CA TYR A 85 0.86 -2.80 -10.66
C TYR A 85 -0.57 -2.95 -11.20
N GLY A 86 -1.55 -3.09 -10.32
CA GLY A 86 -2.96 -3.14 -10.66
C GLY A 86 -3.48 -1.83 -11.24
N LEU A 87 -3.19 -0.70 -10.59
CA LEU A 87 -3.53 0.64 -11.09
C LEU A 87 -2.89 0.92 -12.44
N ARG A 88 -1.63 0.53 -12.65
CA ARG A 88 -0.92 0.67 -13.93
C ARG A 88 -1.54 -0.18 -15.04
N CYS A 89 -2.10 -1.34 -14.71
CA CYS A 89 -2.87 -2.13 -15.66
C CYS A 89 -4.11 -1.39 -16.17
N GLY A 90 -4.68 -0.50 -15.35
CA GLY A 90 -5.75 0.41 -15.74
C GLY A 90 -7.06 -0.29 -16.13
N ARG A 91 -7.30 -1.51 -15.62
CA ARG A 91 -8.47 -2.33 -15.92
C ARG A 91 -9.06 -2.92 -14.67
N THR A 92 -10.34 -2.72 -14.46
CA THR A 92 -11.10 -3.36 -13.37
C THR A 92 -10.88 -4.87 -13.38
N PRO A 93 -10.46 -5.47 -12.25
CA PRO A 93 -10.30 -6.90 -12.15
C PRO A 93 -11.64 -7.63 -12.25
N ILE A 94 -11.61 -8.77 -12.94
CA ILE A 94 -12.71 -9.71 -12.99
C ILE A 94 -12.63 -10.59 -11.73
N ILE A 95 -13.74 -10.76 -11.02
CA ILE A 95 -13.84 -11.68 -9.90
C ILE A 95 -14.58 -12.93 -10.38
N ILE A 96 -14.00 -14.11 -10.11
CA ILE A 96 -14.61 -15.41 -10.46
C ILE A 96 -15.05 -16.08 -9.17
N GLU A 97 -16.34 -16.40 -9.07
CA GLU A 97 -16.88 -17.15 -7.93
C GLU A 97 -16.25 -18.55 -7.89
N GLY A 98 -15.95 -19.02 -6.68
CA GLY A 98 -15.26 -20.27 -6.48
C GLY A 98 -13.72 -20.19 -6.59
N VAL A 99 -13.17 -19.02 -6.95
CA VAL A 99 -11.71 -18.75 -6.90
C VAL A 99 -11.40 -17.92 -5.67
N HIS A 100 -10.80 -18.54 -4.67
CA HIS A 100 -10.51 -17.87 -3.39
C HIS A 100 -9.33 -18.54 -2.67
N VAL A 101 -8.80 -17.82 -1.69
CA VAL A 101 -7.77 -18.31 -0.76
C VAL A 101 -8.12 -17.95 0.67
N TRP A 102 -7.74 -18.79 1.64
CA TRP A 102 -7.75 -18.43 3.05
C TRP A 102 -6.40 -17.84 3.44
N HIS A 103 -6.44 -16.64 4.00
CA HIS A 103 -5.25 -15.91 4.37
C HIS A 103 -5.42 -15.30 5.78
N GLU A 104 -4.33 -15.15 6.51
CA GLU A 104 -4.35 -14.38 7.77
C GLU A 104 -4.71 -12.93 7.51
N THR A 105 -5.56 -12.36 8.36
CA THR A 105 -5.87 -10.92 8.30
C THR A 105 -4.64 -10.07 8.66
N PHE A 106 -4.55 -8.89 8.08
CA PHE A 106 -3.35 -8.03 8.20
C PHE A 106 -3.18 -7.40 9.58
N ASP A 107 -4.25 -7.31 10.38
CA ASP A 107 -4.27 -6.64 11.69
C ASP A 107 -3.27 -7.20 12.70
N LYS A 108 -2.94 -8.50 12.58
CA LYS A 108 -2.03 -9.20 13.50
C LYS A 108 -0.54 -9.03 13.20
N ARG A 109 -0.18 -8.39 12.09
CA ARG A 109 1.21 -8.28 11.60
C ARG A 109 1.79 -6.88 11.67
N GLN A 110 1.10 -5.95 12.32
CA GLN A 110 1.54 -4.57 12.42
C GLN A 110 2.77 -4.45 13.33
N THR A 111 3.90 -4.12 12.75
CA THR A 111 5.14 -3.77 13.47
C THR A 111 5.53 -2.33 13.11
N PRO A 112 6.23 -1.58 13.98
CA PRO A 112 6.56 -0.18 13.71
C PRO A 112 7.27 0.05 12.36
N ILE A 113 8.09 -0.92 11.90
CA ILE A 113 8.78 -0.79 10.61
C ILE A 113 7.81 -0.84 9.40
N MET A 114 6.61 -1.42 9.54
CA MET A 114 5.61 -1.40 8.48
C MET A 114 5.17 0.03 8.17
N LEU A 115 5.13 0.92 9.15
CA LEU A 115 4.82 2.34 8.96
C LEU A 115 5.77 3.04 7.98
N TYR A 116 7.00 2.57 7.86
CA TYR A 116 7.93 3.07 6.85
C TYR A 116 7.42 2.76 5.43
N TYR A 117 6.99 1.53 5.19
CA TYR A 117 6.46 1.11 3.88
C TYR A 117 5.08 1.71 3.62
N ASP A 118 4.22 1.74 4.64
CA ASP A 118 2.87 2.31 4.58
C ASP A 118 2.88 3.84 4.42
N THR A 119 4.03 4.48 4.61
CA THR A 119 4.24 5.89 4.28
C THR A 119 4.89 6.07 2.91
N ARG A 120 6.02 5.39 2.67
CA ARG A 120 6.81 5.57 1.45
C ARG A 120 6.07 5.14 0.20
N ASN A 121 5.48 3.94 0.25
CA ASN A 121 4.92 3.31 -0.95
C ASN A 121 3.63 3.99 -1.43
N PRO A 122 2.64 4.32 -0.56
CA PRO A 122 1.49 5.13 -0.97
C PRO A 122 1.87 6.48 -1.57
N LEU A 123 2.92 7.13 -1.08
CA LEU A 123 3.41 8.38 -1.67
C LEU A 123 3.91 8.17 -3.11
N PHE A 124 4.61 7.07 -3.39
CA PHE A 124 5.01 6.73 -4.76
C PHE A 124 3.82 6.37 -5.63
N VAL A 125 2.88 5.54 -5.15
CA VAL A 125 1.65 5.19 -5.89
C VAL A 125 0.89 6.46 -6.27
N ASN A 126 0.67 7.34 -5.31
CA ASN A 126 -0.06 8.59 -5.54
C ASN A 126 0.67 9.53 -6.50
N ALA A 127 1.98 9.66 -6.39
CA ALA A 127 2.76 10.51 -7.28
C ALA A 127 2.79 9.99 -8.73
N ILE A 128 2.67 8.68 -8.93
CA ILE A 128 2.65 8.05 -10.25
C ILE A 128 1.26 8.13 -10.88
N HIS A 129 0.23 7.77 -10.13
CA HIS A 129 -1.12 7.56 -10.67
C HIS A 129 -2.07 8.75 -10.47
N PHE A 130 -1.80 9.61 -9.46
CA PHE A 130 -2.66 10.71 -9.06
C PHE A 130 -1.87 12.03 -8.89
N PRO A 131 -1.13 12.48 -9.94
CA PRO A 131 -0.26 13.65 -9.84
C PRO A 131 -1.01 14.98 -9.58
N TRP A 132 -2.34 14.97 -9.70
CA TRP A 132 -3.20 16.12 -9.41
C TRP A 132 -3.55 16.27 -7.93
N LEU A 133 -3.14 15.33 -7.06
CA LEU A 133 -3.40 15.46 -5.63
C LEU A 133 -2.73 16.70 -5.05
N ASP A 134 -3.49 17.42 -4.21
CA ASP A 134 -2.95 18.57 -3.52
C ASP A 134 -1.81 18.18 -2.57
N SER A 135 -0.63 18.62 -2.91
CA SER A 135 0.58 18.32 -2.13
C SER A 135 0.53 18.85 -0.69
N GLN A 136 -0.20 19.94 -0.45
CA GLN A 136 -0.37 20.48 0.89
C GLN A 136 -1.31 19.59 1.73
N ALA A 137 -2.38 19.08 1.14
CA ALA A 137 -3.26 18.13 1.81
C ALA A 137 -2.52 16.82 2.18
N VAL A 138 -1.70 16.30 1.26
CA VAL A 138 -0.82 15.14 1.52
C VAL A 138 0.13 15.43 2.68
N LEU A 139 0.78 16.59 2.68
CA LEU A 139 1.71 16.98 3.74
C LEU A 139 1.01 17.12 5.10
N ASN A 140 -0.19 17.70 5.12
CA ASN A 140 -0.98 17.86 6.34
C ASN A 140 -1.36 16.49 6.96
N LYS A 141 -1.81 15.53 6.15
CA LYS A 141 -2.10 14.16 6.60
C LYS A 141 -0.89 13.55 7.34
N TRP A 142 0.29 13.65 6.75
CA TRP A 142 1.50 13.10 7.37
C TRP A 142 1.97 13.90 8.60
N HIS A 143 1.75 15.21 8.60
CA HIS A 143 2.01 16.04 9.79
C HIS A 143 1.14 15.62 10.98
N GLU A 144 -0.15 15.39 10.75
CA GLU A 144 -1.08 14.89 11.78
C GLU A 144 -0.64 13.51 12.29
N THR A 145 -0.29 12.59 11.39
CA THR A 145 0.19 11.26 11.76
C THR A 145 1.46 11.32 12.61
N ILE A 146 2.44 12.12 12.22
CA ILE A 146 3.70 12.32 12.96
C ILE A 146 3.43 12.94 14.32
N THR A 147 2.55 13.96 14.36
CA THR A 147 2.18 14.65 15.61
C THR A 147 1.49 13.69 16.59
N SER A 148 0.62 12.80 16.11
CA SER A 148 -0.03 11.81 16.96
C SER A 148 0.95 10.87 17.65
N TYR A 149 1.93 10.33 16.91
CA TYR A 149 3.01 9.52 17.51
C TYR A 149 3.89 10.31 18.46
N HIS A 150 4.21 11.56 18.11
CA HIS A 150 5.01 12.44 18.95
C HIS A 150 4.35 12.69 20.32
N VAL A 151 3.06 13.02 20.31
CA VAL A 151 2.26 13.27 21.53
C VAL A 151 2.11 11.99 22.35
N ALA A 152 1.95 10.84 21.70
CA ALA A 152 1.91 9.53 22.36
C ALA A 152 3.29 9.09 22.94
N GLY A 153 4.38 9.78 22.61
CA GLY A 153 5.73 9.39 23.02
C GLY A 153 6.28 8.20 22.25
N ASP A 154 5.61 7.76 21.18
CA ASP A 154 6.08 6.67 20.31
C ASP A 154 7.06 7.20 19.25
N PHE A 155 8.26 7.50 19.69
CA PHE A 155 9.31 8.03 18.82
C PHE A 155 9.85 7.01 17.81
N VAL A 156 9.56 5.72 17.98
CA VAL A 156 9.94 4.67 17.03
C VAL A 156 9.02 4.72 15.82
N SER A 157 7.72 4.71 16.02
CA SER A 157 6.72 4.84 14.95
C SER A 157 6.84 6.18 14.21
N GLU A 158 6.98 7.28 14.96
CA GLU A 158 7.26 8.61 14.41
C GLU A 158 8.47 8.60 13.47
N TYR A 159 9.57 7.96 13.89
CA TYR A 159 10.79 7.84 13.09
C TYR A 159 10.54 7.15 11.75
N TYR A 160 9.82 6.02 11.76
CA TYR A 160 9.57 5.27 10.54
C TYR A 160 8.70 6.02 9.54
N VAL A 161 7.70 6.75 10.01
CA VAL A 161 6.87 7.63 9.16
C VAL A 161 7.74 8.71 8.50
N ILE A 162 8.52 9.46 9.29
CA ILE A 162 9.42 10.51 8.77
C ILE A 162 10.42 9.91 7.78
N ARG A 163 10.96 8.74 8.07
CA ARG A 163 11.90 8.07 7.19
C ARG A 163 11.29 7.64 5.87
N GLY A 164 10.04 7.17 5.88
CA GLY A 164 9.28 6.87 4.68
C GLY A 164 9.15 8.08 3.75
N MET A 165 8.79 9.24 4.31
CA MET A 165 8.71 10.49 3.57
C MET A 165 10.06 10.93 2.98
N LEU A 166 11.13 10.89 3.78
CA LEU A 166 12.48 11.26 3.32
C LEU A 166 12.96 10.36 2.17
N ASP A 167 12.65 9.07 2.21
CA ASP A 167 13.06 8.15 1.17
C ASP A 167 12.20 8.26 -0.09
N PHE A 168 10.92 8.58 0.03
CA PHE A 168 10.10 8.99 -1.11
C PHE A 168 10.70 10.21 -1.83
N LEU A 169 11.16 11.21 -1.09
CA LEU A 169 11.76 12.43 -1.67
C LEU A 169 13.06 12.18 -2.44
N LYS A 170 13.69 11.02 -2.28
CA LYS A 170 14.82 10.61 -3.14
C LYS A 170 14.40 10.27 -4.57
N GLY A 171 13.11 9.99 -4.79
CA GLY A 171 12.50 9.76 -6.08
C GLY A 171 12.61 8.34 -6.60
N LEU A 172 11.91 8.09 -7.70
CA LEU A 172 11.73 6.76 -8.30
C LEU A 172 13.06 6.11 -8.72
N LYS A 173 14.03 6.91 -9.18
CA LYS A 173 15.35 6.39 -9.54
C LYS A 173 16.04 5.72 -8.34
N TRP A 174 15.95 6.31 -7.16
CA TRP A 174 16.49 5.70 -5.96
C TRP A 174 15.75 4.42 -5.60
N LEU A 175 14.41 4.42 -5.66
CA LEU A 175 13.61 3.23 -5.37
C LEU A 175 14.00 2.04 -6.26
N LYS A 176 14.23 2.27 -7.56
CA LYS A 176 14.58 1.24 -8.53
C LYS A 176 15.99 0.65 -8.35
N HIS A 177 16.89 1.33 -7.64
CA HIS A 177 18.29 0.92 -7.49
C HIS A 177 18.69 0.56 -6.07
N VAL A 178 17.83 0.81 -5.07
CA VAL A 178 18.13 0.46 -3.68
C VAL A 178 18.07 -1.06 -3.50
N ASP A 179 19.08 -1.62 -2.86
CA ASP A 179 19.02 -2.99 -2.34
C ASP A 179 18.02 -3.02 -1.16
N SER A 180 16.78 -3.40 -1.47
CA SER A 180 15.67 -3.32 -0.53
C SER A 180 15.87 -4.21 0.69
N GLU A 181 16.42 -5.40 0.53
CA GLU A 181 16.66 -6.33 1.65
C GLU A 181 17.74 -5.80 2.61
N ARG A 182 18.87 -5.37 2.05
CA ARG A 182 19.95 -4.75 2.84
C ARG A 182 19.48 -3.48 3.53
N TYR A 183 18.65 -2.69 2.84
CA TYR A 183 18.10 -1.47 3.39
C TYR A 183 17.12 -1.74 4.53
N HIS A 184 16.25 -2.75 4.38
CA HIS A 184 15.33 -3.20 5.44
C HIS A 184 16.08 -3.62 6.69
N ARG A 185 17.13 -4.47 6.55
CA ARG A 185 18.00 -4.87 7.68
C ARG A 185 18.63 -3.67 8.37
N ARG A 186 19.01 -2.65 7.62
CA ARG A 186 19.54 -1.40 8.18
C ARG A 186 18.46 -0.63 8.95
N LEU A 187 17.26 -0.54 8.43
CA LEU A 187 16.12 0.14 9.08
C LEU A 187 15.79 -0.50 10.43
N LEU A 188 15.82 -1.83 10.56
CA LEU A 188 15.58 -2.55 11.82
C LEU A 188 16.54 -2.15 12.93
N ASN A 189 17.77 -1.75 12.60
CA ASN A 189 18.79 -1.32 13.56
C ASN A 189 18.74 0.18 13.88
N MET A 190 17.84 0.94 13.22
CA MET A 190 17.72 2.38 13.48
C MET A 190 16.74 2.65 14.61
N LYS A 191 17.09 3.61 15.47
CA LYS A 191 16.23 4.04 16.58
C LYS A 191 15.91 5.53 16.44
N GLY A 192 14.64 5.85 16.46
CA GLY A 192 14.16 7.20 16.60
C GLY A 192 14.36 7.74 18.01
N ASN A 193 14.50 9.04 18.14
CA ASN A 193 14.37 9.75 19.40
C ASN A 193 13.79 11.15 19.13
N LYS A 194 13.20 11.77 20.16
CA LYS A 194 12.49 13.05 20.07
C LYS A 194 13.26 14.12 19.29
N TRP A 195 14.52 14.33 19.59
CA TRP A 195 15.33 15.40 18.98
C TRP A 195 15.69 15.11 17.52
N LYS A 196 16.13 13.89 17.21
CA LYS A 196 16.46 13.48 15.84
C LYS A 196 15.24 13.51 14.95
N ASN A 197 14.09 13.05 15.45
CA ASN A 197 12.84 13.05 14.70
C ASN A 197 12.39 14.48 14.37
N ALA A 198 12.43 15.42 15.33
CA ALA A 198 12.06 16.81 15.09
C ALA A 198 12.93 17.49 14.02
N ILE A 199 14.24 17.22 14.01
CA ILE A 199 15.15 17.73 12.97
C ILE A 199 14.81 17.07 11.61
N SER A 200 14.66 15.76 11.60
CA SER A 200 14.37 15.00 10.37
C SER A 200 13.02 15.41 9.75
N TRP A 201 12.01 15.68 10.59
CA TRP A 201 10.72 16.18 10.12
C TRP A 201 10.83 17.55 9.45
N ARG A 202 11.53 18.50 10.06
CA ARG A 202 11.74 19.82 9.45
C ARG A 202 12.43 19.74 8.08
N VAL A 203 13.38 18.80 7.95
CA VAL A 203 14.05 18.53 6.67
C VAL A 203 13.06 17.93 5.67
N ALA A 204 12.28 16.93 6.06
CA ALA A 204 11.30 16.27 5.21
C ALA A 204 10.24 17.27 4.71
N GLU A 205 9.66 18.08 5.60
CA GLU A 205 8.69 19.11 5.29
C GLU A 205 9.23 20.14 4.28
N LYS A 206 10.43 20.67 4.53
CA LYS A 206 11.08 21.61 3.63
C LYS A 206 11.30 21.02 2.24
N TRP A 207 11.81 19.82 2.17
CA TRP A 207 12.08 19.15 0.89
C TRP A 207 10.80 18.82 0.13
N PHE A 208 9.76 18.38 0.83
CA PHE A 208 8.46 18.10 0.25
C PHE A 208 7.88 19.36 -0.40
N LYS A 209 7.85 20.47 0.33
CA LYS A 209 7.39 21.77 -0.18
C LYS A 209 8.16 22.24 -1.40
N VAL A 210 9.48 21.98 -1.49
CA VAL A 210 10.30 22.36 -2.63
C VAL A 210 10.04 21.47 -3.86
N LYS A 211 9.94 20.16 -3.65
CA LYS A 211 9.79 19.20 -4.77
C LYS A 211 8.37 19.16 -5.34
N CYS A 212 7.36 19.30 -4.50
CA CYS A 212 5.96 19.23 -4.92
C CYS A 212 5.36 20.57 -5.39
N ARG A 213 6.10 21.70 -5.26
CA ARG A 213 5.68 23.01 -5.84
C ARG A 213 5.92 23.14 -7.34
N LYS A 214 6.55 22.17 -7.97
CA LYS A 214 6.94 22.21 -9.39
C LYS A 214 6.09 21.31 -10.27
N GLY A 215 4.92 20.88 -9.77
CA GLY A 215 3.92 20.12 -10.50
C GLY A 215 2.70 20.97 -10.81
#